data_94dd7aeb58dfe082634c18d3ada42ae1
#
_entry.id   94dd7aeb58dfe082634c18d3ada42ae1
#
_cell.length_a   1.000
_cell.length_b   1.000
_cell.length_c   1.000
_cell.angle_alpha   90.00
_cell.angle_beta   90.00
_cell.angle_gamma   90.00
#
_symmetry.space_group_name_H-M   'P 1'
#
loop_
_entity.id
_entity.type
_entity.pdbx_description
1 polymer ?
#
loop_
_entity_poly.entity_id
_entity_poly.type
_entity_poly.pdbx_seq_one_letter_code
_entity_poly.pdbx_strand_id
1 'polypeptide(L)'
;MSTLEQLYKQAADRAASNNLAYAGAFSPAEAFELLQLDPRVKLVDVRTRAELDWVGRPAIDGAQYAHIEWIKYPGSVPNGEFIEHLRQVASPDVPVVFLCRSAARSKLAAVAAQKEGFGQAYDLLEGFEGDKDGQGHRKTVAGWCFRGLPWIGA
;
A
#
# COMPACT_ATOMS: atom_id res chain seq x y z
N MET A 1 -10.01 18.89 -6.38
CA MET A 1 -10.44 17.69 -5.64
C MET A 1 -10.91 16.63 -6.62
N SER A 2 -10.39 15.42 -6.49
CA SER A 2 -10.78 14.33 -7.39
C SER A 2 -12.08 13.68 -6.92
N THR A 3 -12.88 13.21 -7.86
CA THR A 3 -14.02 12.34 -7.53
C THR A 3 -13.52 10.91 -7.37
N LEU A 4 -14.32 10.08 -6.71
CA LEU A 4 -14.00 8.66 -6.53
C LEU A 4 -13.77 7.96 -7.87
N GLU A 5 -14.63 8.23 -8.85
CA GLU A 5 -14.53 7.69 -10.21
C GLU A 5 -13.20 8.08 -10.87
N GLN A 6 -12.79 9.35 -10.74
CA GLN A 6 -11.53 9.84 -11.32
C GLN A 6 -10.32 9.16 -10.68
N LEU A 7 -10.35 8.92 -9.37
CA LEU A 7 -9.27 8.23 -8.67
C LEU A 7 -9.09 6.80 -9.20
N TYR A 8 -10.17 6.05 -9.32
CA TYR A 8 -10.10 4.70 -9.86
C TYR A 8 -9.68 4.67 -11.32
N LYS A 9 -10.15 5.65 -12.11
CA LYS A 9 -9.77 5.76 -13.52
C LYS A 9 -8.27 6.03 -13.66
N GLN A 10 -7.71 6.95 -12.88
CA GLN A 10 -6.28 7.25 -12.92
C GLN A 10 -5.44 6.03 -12.56
N ALA A 11 -5.88 5.27 -11.56
CA ALA A 11 -5.18 4.04 -11.15
C ALA A 11 -5.21 3.00 -12.28
N ALA A 12 -6.37 2.80 -12.91
CA ALA A 12 -6.52 1.87 -14.02
C ALA A 12 -5.70 2.30 -15.25
N ASP A 13 -5.64 3.60 -15.53
CA ASP A 13 -4.84 4.14 -16.64
C ASP A 13 -3.34 3.84 -16.42
N ARG A 14 -2.87 3.90 -15.18
CA ARG A 14 -1.47 3.52 -14.86
C ARG A 14 -1.23 2.04 -15.12
N ALA A 15 -2.20 1.18 -14.80
CA ALA A 15 -2.09 -0.24 -15.08
C ALA A 15 -1.97 -0.50 -16.58
N ALA A 16 -2.79 0.15 -17.39
CA ALA A 16 -2.76 0.00 -18.84
C ALA A 16 -1.46 0.55 -19.43
N SER A 17 -1.03 1.74 -19.01
CA SER A 17 0.17 2.40 -19.54
C SER A 17 1.46 1.68 -19.18
N ASN A 18 1.50 1.02 -18.02
CA ASN A 18 2.71 0.34 -17.52
C ASN A 18 2.59 -1.19 -17.59
N ASN A 19 1.52 -1.69 -18.17
CA ASN A 19 1.27 -3.13 -18.31
C ASN A 19 1.37 -3.87 -16.98
N LEU A 20 0.69 -3.35 -15.96
CA LEU A 20 0.72 -3.91 -14.61
C LEU A 20 -0.11 -5.20 -14.53
N ALA A 21 0.33 -6.14 -13.71
CA ALA A 21 -0.37 -7.41 -13.46
C ALA A 21 -1.37 -7.33 -12.30
N TYR A 22 -1.80 -6.12 -11.95
CA TYR A 22 -2.80 -5.83 -10.91
C TYR A 22 -3.61 -4.61 -11.34
N ALA A 23 -4.65 -4.27 -10.57
CA ALA A 23 -5.68 -3.32 -11.03
C ALA A 23 -5.18 -1.90 -11.28
N GLY A 24 -4.14 -1.46 -10.60
CA GLY A 24 -3.60 -0.12 -10.80
C GLY A 24 -2.74 0.34 -9.65
N ALA A 25 -2.47 1.65 -9.62
CA ALA A 25 -1.60 2.24 -8.61
C ALA A 25 -2.10 3.64 -8.24
N PHE A 26 -1.96 4.00 -6.97
CA PHE A 26 -2.30 5.32 -6.44
C PHE A 26 -1.05 6.01 -5.91
N SER A 27 -0.93 7.32 -6.12
CA SER A 27 0.05 8.11 -5.39
C SER A 27 -0.36 8.20 -3.91
N PRO A 28 0.56 8.56 -3.00
CA PRO A 28 0.18 8.71 -1.59
C PRO A 28 -1.00 9.64 -1.36
N ALA A 29 -1.03 10.81 -2.01
CA ALA A 29 -2.12 11.76 -1.87
C ALA A 29 -3.45 11.19 -2.41
N GLU A 30 -3.41 10.51 -3.54
CA GLU A 30 -4.60 9.87 -4.11
C GLU A 30 -5.12 8.76 -3.21
N ALA A 31 -4.22 7.94 -2.66
CA ALA A 31 -4.60 6.86 -1.74
C ALA A 31 -5.27 7.40 -0.49
N PHE A 32 -4.73 8.48 0.09
CA PHE A 32 -5.33 9.11 1.26
C PHE A 32 -6.73 9.65 0.94
N GLU A 33 -6.89 10.34 -0.19
CA GLU A 33 -8.18 10.83 -0.64
C GLU A 33 -9.17 9.68 -0.87
N LEU A 34 -8.71 8.60 -1.50
CA LEU A 34 -9.51 7.39 -1.73
C LEU A 34 -10.04 6.80 -0.43
N LEU A 35 -9.18 6.68 0.58
CA LEU A 35 -9.57 6.15 1.89
C LEU A 35 -10.66 6.99 2.54
N GLN A 36 -10.64 8.30 2.34
CA GLN A 36 -11.67 9.18 2.88
C GLN A 36 -12.99 9.08 2.12
N LEU A 37 -12.93 8.88 0.80
CA LEU A 37 -14.11 8.84 -0.05
C LEU A 37 -14.79 7.47 -0.11
N ASP A 38 -14.03 6.38 0.03
CA ASP A 38 -14.56 5.02 -0.08
C ASP A 38 -14.22 4.21 1.17
N PRO A 39 -15.18 4.07 2.10
CA PRO A 39 -14.93 3.36 3.35
C PRO A 39 -14.69 1.85 3.19
N ARG A 40 -14.94 1.28 2.01
CA ARG A 40 -14.67 -0.14 1.74
C ARG A 40 -13.18 -0.41 1.54
N VAL A 41 -12.41 0.61 1.16
CA VAL A 41 -10.98 0.45 0.84
C VAL A 41 -10.20 0.01 2.07
N LYS A 42 -9.36 -1.00 1.88
CA LYS A 42 -8.41 -1.46 2.91
C LYS A 42 -7.01 -1.08 2.47
N LEU A 43 -6.29 -0.41 3.36
CA LEU A 43 -4.86 -0.17 3.21
C LEU A 43 -4.14 -1.29 3.94
N VAL A 44 -3.46 -2.15 3.20
CA VAL A 44 -2.72 -3.29 3.76
C VAL A 44 -1.24 -2.94 3.77
N ASP A 45 -0.72 -2.76 4.96
CA ASP A 45 0.69 -2.47 5.20
C ASP A 45 1.46 -3.79 5.20
N VAL A 46 2.33 -3.97 4.21
CA VAL A 46 3.06 -5.25 4.04
C VAL A 46 4.49 -5.17 4.58
N ARG A 47 4.81 -4.10 5.30
CA ARG A 47 6.12 -3.96 5.95
C ARG A 47 6.25 -4.95 7.10
N THR A 48 7.48 -5.13 7.57
CA THR A 48 7.71 -5.97 8.74
C THR A 48 7.20 -5.29 10.01
N ARG A 49 6.90 -6.09 11.03
CA ARG A 49 6.53 -5.57 12.36
C ARG A 49 7.62 -4.65 12.92
N ALA A 50 8.89 -4.99 12.66
CA ALA A 50 10.00 -4.16 13.09
C ALA A 50 9.91 -2.74 12.51
N GLU A 51 9.52 -2.61 11.25
CA GLU A 51 9.35 -1.28 10.62
C GLU A 51 8.23 -0.48 11.28
N LEU A 52 7.12 -1.11 11.64
CA LEU A 52 6.06 -0.43 12.37
C LEU A 52 6.54 0.04 13.74
N ASP A 53 7.25 -0.81 14.44
CA ASP A 53 7.74 -0.51 15.80
C ASP A 53 8.80 0.58 15.83
N TRP A 54 9.64 0.68 14.78
CA TRP A 54 10.77 1.62 14.74
C TRP A 54 10.54 2.87 13.90
N VAL A 55 9.66 2.79 12.90
CA VAL A 55 9.45 3.88 11.94
C VAL A 55 8.09 4.54 12.12
N GLY A 56 7.06 3.76 12.40
CA GLY A 56 5.70 4.27 12.50
C GLY A 56 4.79 3.77 11.38
N ARG A 57 3.59 4.33 11.29
CA ARG A 57 2.57 3.90 10.34
C ARG A 57 1.63 5.04 9.95
N PRO A 58 0.87 4.91 8.84
CA PRO A 58 -0.16 5.90 8.49
C PRO A 58 -1.21 6.03 9.60
N ALA A 59 -1.62 7.26 9.88
CA ALA A 59 -2.66 7.56 10.86
C ALA A 59 -4.00 7.68 10.12
N ILE A 60 -4.65 6.55 9.88
CA ILE A 60 -5.93 6.46 9.20
C ILE A 60 -6.93 5.70 10.07
N ASP A 61 -8.19 5.67 9.64
CA ASP A 61 -9.23 4.90 10.33
C ASP A 61 -8.79 3.44 10.48
N GLY A 62 -8.78 2.96 11.73
CA GLY A 62 -8.36 1.59 12.04
C GLY A 62 -9.19 0.51 11.34
N ALA A 63 -10.44 0.82 10.97
CA ALA A 63 -11.27 -0.10 10.21
C ALA A 63 -10.77 -0.29 8.77
N GLN A 64 -9.97 0.64 8.26
CA GLN A 64 -9.41 0.58 6.91
C GLN A 64 -7.94 0.15 6.88
N TYR A 65 -7.30 0.01 8.02
CA TYR A 65 -5.87 -0.34 8.11
C TYR A 65 -5.70 -1.79 8.57
N ALA A 66 -4.85 -2.53 7.86
CA ALA A 66 -4.43 -3.87 8.28
C ALA A 66 -2.92 -4.01 8.07
N HIS A 67 -2.28 -4.76 8.95
CA HIS A 67 -0.86 -5.07 8.83
C HIS A 67 -0.69 -6.57 8.58
N ILE A 68 -0.09 -6.91 7.44
CA ILE A 68 0.23 -8.30 7.07
C ILE A 68 1.61 -8.31 6.44
N GLU A 69 2.58 -8.90 7.10
CA GLU A 69 3.95 -8.94 6.57
C GLU A 69 4.02 -9.70 5.25
N TRP A 70 4.68 -9.12 4.24
CA TRP A 70 5.04 -9.82 3.02
C TRP A 70 6.25 -10.72 3.26
N ILE A 71 7.23 -10.20 3.99
CA ILE A 71 8.37 -10.96 4.50
C ILE A 71 8.48 -10.70 6.00
N LYS A 72 9.10 -11.62 6.72
CA LYS A 72 9.29 -11.52 8.17
C LYS A 72 10.73 -11.14 8.48
N TYR A 73 10.91 -10.29 9.47
CA TYR A 73 12.21 -9.89 10.01
C TYR A 73 12.45 -10.62 11.34
N PRO A 74 13.67 -11.07 11.63
CA PRO A 74 14.88 -11.02 10.79
C PRO A 74 14.93 -12.12 9.73
N GLY A 75 15.82 -11.93 8.72
CA GLY A 75 16.14 -12.94 7.73
C GLY A 75 15.37 -12.85 6.43
N SER A 76 14.47 -11.87 6.31
CA SER A 76 13.66 -11.67 5.08
C SER A 76 12.95 -12.94 4.63
N VAL A 77 12.34 -13.65 5.58
CA VAL A 77 11.65 -14.91 5.32
C VAL A 77 10.28 -14.64 4.71
N PRO A 78 9.95 -15.19 3.53
CA PRO A 78 8.62 -15.00 2.94
C PRO A 78 7.51 -15.49 3.88
N ASN A 79 6.41 -14.72 3.94
CA ASN A 79 5.23 -15.10 4.71
C ASN A 79 4.32 -15.99 3.87
N GLY A 80 4.41 -17.30 4.03
CA GLY A 80 3.62 -18.26 3.27
C GLY A 80 2.12 -18.20 3.53
N GLU A 81 1.69 -17.48 4.57
CA GLU A 81 0.28 -17.32 4.95
C GLU A 81 -0.29 -15.96 4.53
N PHE A 82 0.42 -15.20 3.70
CA PHE A 82 0.02 -13.84 3.33
C PHE A 82 -1.40 -13.78 2.76
N ILE A 83 -1.72 -14.61 1.78
CA ILE A 83 -3.04 -14.60 1.13
C ILE A 83 -4.13 -15.06 2.10
N GLU A 84 -3.85 -16.05 2.92
CA GLU A 84 -4.81 -16.50 3.94
C GLU A 84 -5.15 -15.38 4.91
N HIS A 85 -4.14 -14.66 5.41
CA HIS A 85 -4.34 -13.52 6.30
C HIS A 85 -5.08 -12.39 5.57
N LEU A 86 -4.77 -12.16 4.30
CA LEU A 86 -5.46 -11.15 3.51
C LEU A 86 -6.96 -11.43 3.43
N ARG A 87 -7.34 -12.69 3.22
CA ARG A 87 -8.75 -13.10 3.17
C ARG A 87 -9.48 -12.88 4.50
N GLN A 88 -8.76 -12.87 5.61
CA GLN A 88 -9.35 -12.60 6.93
C GLN A 88 -9.67 -11.14 7.15
N VAL A 89 -8.98 -10.23 6.47
CA VAL A 89 -9.15 -8.78 6.68
C VAL A 89 -9.87 -8.10 5.53
N ALA A 90 -9.95 -8.72 4.36
CA ALA A 90 -10.59 -8.12 3.19
C ALA A 90 -11.26 -9.19 2.33
N SER A 91 -12.47 -8.87 1.85
CA SER A 91 -13.14 -9.68 0.82
C SER A 91 -12.47 -9.43 -0.53
N PRO A 92 -12.39 -10.44 -1.43
CA PRO A 92 -11.90 -10.23 -2.79
C PRO A 92 -12.65 -9.16 -3.59
N ASP A 93 -13.84 -8.77 -3.15
CA ASP A 93 -14.69 -7.79 -3.82
C ASP A 93 -14.35 -6.34 -3.46
N VAL A 94 -13.58 -6.11 -2.41
CA VAL A 94 -13.27 -4.74 -1.98
C VAL A 94 -11.93 -4.28 -2.54
N PRO A 95 -11.75 -2.95 -2.74
CA PRO A 95 -10.47 -2.42 -3.14
C PRO A 95 -9.44 -2.56 -2.02
N VAL A 96 -8.25 -3.06 -2.37
CA VAL A 96 -7.14 -3.25 -1.44
C VAL A 96 -5.93 -2.51 -1.99
N VAL A 97 -5.34 -1.63 -1.19
CA VAL A 97 -4.14 -0.86 -1.55
C VAL A 97 -2.99 -1.33 -0.67
N PHE A 98 -1.91 -1.79 -1.29
CA PHE A 98 -0.75 -2.32 -0.56
C PHE A 98 0.31 -1.26 -0.38
N LEU A 99 0.82 -1.15 0.84
CA LEU A 99 1.83 -0.17 1.26
C LEU A 99 3.07 -0.89 1.76
N CYS A 100 4.25 -0.46 1.29
CA CYS A 100 5.52 -0.88 1.90
C CYS A 100 6.41 0.36 2.10
N ARG A 101 7.72 0.17 2.24
CA ARG A 101 8.62 1.29 2.51
C ARG A 101 8.81 2.20 1.30
N SER A 102 9.04 1.60 0.10
CA SER A 102 9.34 2.33 -1.13
C SER A 102 8.69 1.71 -2.37
N ALA A 103 7.62 0.94 -2.18
CA ALA A 103 6.79 0.30 -3.21
C ALA A 103 7.38 -0.96 -3.86
N ALA A 104 8.49 -1.52 -3.35
CA ALA A 104 9.05 -2.75 -3.92
C ALA A 104 8.24 -3.99 -3.53
N ARG A 105 7.99 -4.20 -2.24
CA ARG A 105 7.25 -5.35 -1.71
C ARG A 105 5.75 -5.24 -2.01
N SER A 106 5.20 -4.04 -1.99
CA SER A 106 3.78 -3.81 -2.23
C SER A 106 3.36 -4.20 -3.65
N LYS A 107 4.22 -4.00 -4.64
CA LYS A 107 3.97 -4.46 -6.01
C LYS A 107 3.84 -5.97 -6.09
N LEU A 108 4.73 -6.69 -5.41
CA LEU A 108 4.68 -8.15 -5.36
C LEU A 108 3.41 -8.64 -4.65
N ALA A 109 3.04 -7.96 -3.57
CA ALA A 109 1.80 -8.28 -2.85
C ALA A 109 0.57 -8.07 -3.73
N ALA A 110 0.53 -6.97 -4.49
CA ALA A 110 -0.57 -6.68 -5.41
C ALA A 110 -0.69 -7.75 -6.50
N VAL A 111 0.44 -8.18 -7.08
CA VAL A 111 0.46 -9.27 -8.07
C VAL A 111 -0.09 -10.56 -7.47
N ALA A 112 0.38 -10.93 -6.27
CA ALA A 112 -0.08 -12.16 -5.60
C ALA A 112 -1.57 -12.12 -5.30
N ALA A 113 -2.07 -10.99 -4.80
CA ALA A 113 -3.49 -10.81 -4.50
C ALA A 113 -4.34 -10.91 -5.76
N GLN A 114 -3.92 -10.27 -6.84
CA GLN A 114 -4.65 -10.30 -8.12
C GLN A 114 -4.77 -11.74 -8.64
N LYS A 115 -3.71 -12.52 -8.55
CA LYS A 115 -3.71 -13.93 -8.96
C LYS A 115 -4.68 -14.77 -8.14
N GLU A 116 -4.91 -14.40 -6.89
CA GLU A 116 -5.77 -15.15 -5.96
C GLU A 116 -7.21 -14.63 -5.90
N GLY A 117 -7.60 -13.81 -6.87
CA GLY A 117 -8.97 -13.40 -7.05
C GLY A 117 -9.34 -12.04 -6.49
N PHE A 118 -8.39 -11.29 -5.93
CA PHE A 118 -8.62 -9.90 -5.49
C PHE A 118 -8.56 -8.99 -6.72
N GLY A 119 -9.70 -8.80 -7.38
CA GLY A 119 -9.79 -8.09 -8.66
C GLY A 119 -9.49 -6.61 -8.58
N GLN A 120 -9.47 -6.03 -7.37
CA GLN A 120 -9.17 -4.63 -7.14
C GLN A 120 -7.95 -4.48 -6.22
N ALA A 121 -6.83 -5.08 -6.63
CA ALA A 121 -5.55 -4.99 -5.94
C ALA A 121 -4.72 -3.85 -6.53
N TYR A 122 -4.29 -2.92 -5.69
CA TYR A 122 -3.56 -1.70 -6.09
C TYR A 122 -2.25 -1.58 -5.34
N ASP A 123 -1.27 -0.94 -5.97
CA ASP A 123 -0.02 -0.56 -5.32
C ASP A 123 -0.09 0.90 -4.88
N LEU A 124 0.42 1.21 -3.70
CA LEU A 124 0.63 2.58 -3.25
C LEU A 124 2.04 2.98 -3.67
N LEU A 125 2.12 3.86 -4.66
CA LEU A 125 3.38 4.36 -5.19
C LEU A 125 4.17 5.08 -4.10
N GLU A 126 5.50 5.07 -4.20
CA GLU A 126 6.44 5.73 -3.30
C GLU A 126 6.54 5.10 -1.91
N GLY A 127 5.52 4.39 -1.43
CA GLY A 127 5.55 3.78 -0.11
C GLY A 127 5.45 4.76 1.05
N PHE A 128 5.76 4.28 2.26
CA PHE A 128 5.68 5.08 3.47
C PHE A 128 6.83 6.09 3.61
N GLU A 129 8.04 5.65 3.31
CA GLU A 129 9.25 6.45 3.46
C GLU A 129 9.83 6.96 2.15
N GLY A 130 9.44 6.38 1.02
CA GLY A 130 9.97 6.74 -0.29
C GLY A 130 11.38 6.22 -0.52
N ASP A 131 11.91 6.56 -1.69
CA ASP A 131 13.27 6.22 -2.07
C ASP A 131 14.28 7.08 -1.30
N LYS A 132 15.51 6.59 -1.24
CA LYS A 132 16.62 7.36 -0.67
C LYS A 132 16.98 8.53 -1.58
N ASP A 133 17.37 9.65 -0.95
CA ASP A 133 17.95 10.78 -1.66
C ASP A 133 19.44 10.52 -1.95
N GLY A 134 20.13 11.53 -2.51
CA GLY A 134 21.55 11.42 -2.84
C GLY A 134 22.48 11.24 -1.65
N GLN A 135 21.98 11.45 -0.42
CA GLN A 135 22.73 11.26 0.82
C GLN A 135 22.32 9.99 1.56
N GLY A 136 21.46 9.17 0.96
CA GLY A 136 20.99 7.93 1.56
C GLY A 136 19.88 8.09 2.58
N HIS A 137 19.23 9.25 2.62
CA HIS A 137 18.13 9.51 3.55
C HIS A 137 16.77 9.26 2.89
N ARG A 138 15.84 8.69 3.66
CA ARG A 138 14.46 8.53 3.25
C ARG A 138 13.59 9.65 3.82
N LYS A 139 12.35 9.78 3.35
CA LYS A 139 11.38 10.79 3.75
C LYS A 139 11.72 12.19 3.27
N THR A 140 12.62 12.31 2.31
CA THR A 140 13.12 13.61 1.85
C THR A 140 12.77 13.94 0.40
N VAL A 141 12.39 12.96 -0.40
CA VAL A 141 12.08 13.16 -1.83
C VAL A 141 10.74 12.54 -2.24
N ALA A 142 10.23 11.56 -1.50
CA ALA A 142 9.00 10.85 -1.84
C ALA A 142 8.43 10.13 -0.63
N GLY A 143 7.21 9.60 -0.76
CA GLY A 143 6.56 8.75 0.22
C GLY A 143 5.47 9.45 1.02
N TRP A 144 4.67 8.65 1.71
CA TRP A 144 3.57 9.11 2.55
C TRP A 144 3.98 10.22 3.51
N CYS A 145 5.09 10.00 4.24
CA CYS A 145 5.59 10.98 5.21
C CYS A 145 6.04 12.28 4.55
N PHE A 146 6.81 12.18 3.47
CA PHE A 146 7.30 13.35 2.73
C PHE A 146 6.16 14.20 2.18
N ARG A 147 5.08 13.57 1.72
CA ARG A 147 3.91 14.25 1.16
C ARG A 147 3.05 14.93 2.22
N GLY A 148 3.43 14.86 3.49
CA GLY A 148 2.72 15.54 4.57
C GLY A 148 1.42 14.87 5.00
N LEU A 149 1.23 13.60 4.67
CA LEU A 149 0.03 12.86 5.03
C LEU A 149 0.11 12.39 6.48
N PRO A 150 -1.03 12.16 7.16
CA PRO A 150 -1.02 11.83 8.59
C PRO A 150 -0.29 10.52 8.88
N TRP A 151 0.60 10.54 9.87
CA TRP A 151 1.27 9.35 10.36
C TRP A 151 1.64 9.49 11.82
N ILE A 152 1.84 8.35 12.48
CA ILE A 152 2.26 8.30 13.88
C ILE A 152 3.54 7.49 13.98
N GLY A 153 4.45 7.97 14.81
CA GLY A 153 5.71 7.29 15.10
C GLY A 153 5.53 6.10 16.03
N ALA A 154 6.59 5.35 16.16
CA ALA A 154 6.63 4.21 17.06
C ALA A 154 6.89 4.64 18.51
#